data_f174659626fbb3baf3a48d402ab35110
#
_entry.id   f174659626fbb3baf3a48d402ab35110
#
_cell.length_a   1.000
_cell.length_b   1.000
_cell.length_c   1.000
_cell.angle_alpha   90.00
_cell.angle_beta   90.00
_cell.angle_gamma   90.00
#
_symmetry.space_group_name_H-M   'P 1'
#
loop_
_entity.id
_entity.type
_entity.pdbx_description
1 polymer ?
#
loop_
_entity_poly.entity_id
_entity_poly.type
_entity_poly.pdbx_seq_one_letter_code
_entity_poly.pdbx_strand_id
1 'polypeptide(L)'
;MCILKENGDKIEEKFGVLTPELDRLRDLLVCHFVGEVAMESTSIYWIPIWRVLCSDFDVKLVNPYFIKQLPGRKTDVKDVQWIATVLQKELIKGSFIPEPVIQELRLFDRKIFYLNRNLQRAEQAIDLILQRCNIRLSNCVSGIGGK
;
A
#
# COMPACT_ATOMS: atom_id res chain seq x y z
N MET A 1 -6.12 10.12 -11.81
CA MET A 1 -6.36 9.01 -12.75
C MET A 1 -6.01 9.45 -14.16
N CYS A 2 -5.56 8.53 -15.01
CA CYS A 2 -5.32 8.76 -16.44
C CYS A 2 -5.84 7.53 -17.20
N ILE A 3 -6.72 7.74 -18.16
CA ILE A 3 -7.15 6.73 -19.14
C ILE A 3 -6.37 6.99 -20.42
N LEU A 4 -5.71 5.95 -20.93
CA LEU A 4 -5.01 5.98 -22.21
C LEU A 4 -5.79 5.15 -23.22
N LYS A 5 -6.24 5.77 -24.31
CA LYS A 5 -6.97 5.09 -25.38
C LYS A 5 -6.00 4.53 -26.42
N GLU A 6 -6.45 3.56 -27.20
CA GLU A 6 -5.66 2.95 -28.29
C GLU A 6 -5.22 3.97 -29.35
N ASN A 7 -6.04 4.98 -29.61
CA ASN A 7 -5.72 6.08 -30.54
C ASN A 7 -4.68 7.08 -29.99
N GLY A 8 -4.22 6.90 -28.73
CA GLY A 8 -3.26 7.77 -28.05
C GLY A 8 -3.89 8.94 -27.28
N ASP A 9 -5.21 9.11 -27.33
CA ASP A 9 -5.91 10.13 -26.54
C ASP A 9 -5.83 9.81 -25.05
N LYS A 10 -5.75 10.87 -24.23
CA LYS A 10 -5.64 10.79 -22.77
C LYS A 10 -6.78 11.52 -22.11
N ILE A 11 -7.37 10.89 -21.11
CA ILE A 11 -8.35 11.49 -20.21
C ILE A 11 -7.76 11.53 -18.82
N GLU A 12 -7.64 12.71 -18.23
CA GLU A 12 -7.15 12.89 -16.87
C GLU A 12 -8.23 13.49 -15.99
N GLU A 13 -8.47 12.85 -14.85
CA GLU A 13 -9.38 13.36 -13.84
C GLU A 13 -8.86 13.05 -12.45
N LYS A 14 -9.23 13.91 -11.48
CA LYS A 14 -8.91 13.71 -10.06
C LYS A 14 -10.18 13.27 -9.32
N PHE A 15 -10.03 12.28 -8.47
CA PHE A 15 -11.09 11.75 -7.62
C PHE A 15 -10.67 11.82 -6.16
N GLY A 16 -11.64 12.02 -5.28
CA GLY A 16 -11.47 11.84 -3.86
C GLY A 16 -11.42 10.37 -3.47
N VAL A 17 -11.20 10.09 -2.18
CA VAL A 17 -11.09 8.73 -1.63
C VAL A 17 -12.37 8.26 -0.93
N LEU A 18 -13.42 9.08 -0.93
CA LEU A 18 -14.72 8.72 -0.37
C LEU A 18 -15.50 7.83 -1.33
N THR A 19 -16.35 6.97 -0.78
CA THR A 19 -17.12 5.98 -1.57
C THR A 19 -17.84 6.58 -2.78
N PRO A 20 -18.56 7.71 -2.71
CA PRO A 20 -19.22 8.27 -3.88
C PRO A 20 -18.25 8.66 -5.01
N GLU A 21 -17.05 9.13 -4.65
CA GLU A 21 -16.02 9.48 -5.64
C GLU A 21 -15.38 8.23 -6.27
N LEU A 22 -15.24 7.15 -5.50
CA LEU A 22 -14.75 5.88 -6.01
C LEU A 22 -15.78 5.19 -6.92
N ASP A 23 -17.08 5.29 -6.60
CA ASP A 23 -18.15 4.81 -7.47
C ASP A 23 -18.18 5.60 -8.78
N ARG A 24 -18.04 6.93 -8.72
CA ARG A 24 -17.92 7.77 -9.89
C ARG A 24 -16.69 7.43 -10.75
N LEU A 25 -15.56 7.10 -10.10
CA LEU A 25 -14.35 6.61 -10.77
C LEU A 25 -14.65 5.32 -11.53
N ARG A 26 -15.31 4.34 -10.88
CA ARG A 26 -15.69 3.07 -11.50
C ARG A 26 -16.59 3.29 -12.70
N ASP A 27 -17.64 4.10 -12.55
CA ASP A 27 -18.61 4.38 -13.60
C ASP A 27 -17.96 5.08 -14.82
N LEU A 28 -17.00 5.96 -14.59
CA LEU A 28 -16.22 6.58 -15.65
C LEU A 28 -15.35 5.55 -16.39
N LEU A 29 -14.69 4.65 -15.68
CA LEU A 29 -13.88 3.59 -16.29
C LEU A 29 -14.74 2.64 -17.14
N VAL A 30 -15.93 2.27 -16.65
CA VAL A 30 -16.92 1.47 -17.39
C VAL A 30 -17.37 2.20 -18.66
N CYS A 31 -17.70 3.48 -18.54
CA CYS A 31 -18.14 4.31 -19.67
C CYS A 31 -17.10 4.38 -20.80
N HIS A 32 -15.83 4.31 -20.44
CA HIS A 32 -14.72 4.32 -21.40
C HIS A 32 -14.22 2.93 -21.80
N PHE A 33 -14.93 1.85 -21.44
CA PHE A 33 -14.61 0.46 -21.78
C PHE A 33 -13.18 0.06 -21.37
N VAL A 34 -12.73 0.54 -20.19
CA VAL A 34 -11.42 0.19 -19.65
C VAL A 34 -11.42 -1.28 -19.23
N GLY A 35 -10.49 -2.08 -19.71
CA GLY A 35 -10.35 -3.50 -19.32
C GLY A 35 -9.37 -3.69 -18.17
N GLU A 36 -8.25 -2.96 -18.18
CA GLU A 36 -7.18 -3.09 -17.21
C GLU A 36 -6.93 -1.80 -16.46
N VAL A 37 -6.65 -1.92 -15.17
CA VAL A 37 -6.34 -0.78 -14.30
C VAL A 37 -5.04 -1.07 -13.56
N ALA A 38 -4.08 -0.15 -13.60
CA ALA A 38 -2.89 -0.19 -12.76
C ALA A 38 -2.96 0.86 -11.67
N MET A 39 -2.63 0.48 -10.45
CA MET A 39 -2.52 1.40 -9.32
C MET A 39 -1.25 1.15 -8.51
N GLU A 40 -0.73 2.21 -7.92
CA GLU A 40 0.47 2.16 -7.10
C GLU A 40 0.16 1.58 -5.71
N SER A 41 1.02 0.67 -5.21
CA SER A 41 0.88 0.01 -3.90
C SER A 41 1.35 0.88 -2.74
N THR A 42 0.94 2.14 -2.69
CA THR A 42 1.36 3.06 -1.63
C THR A 42 0.58 2.82 -0.34
N SER A 43 1.27 2.32 0.70
CA SER A 43 0.70 2.08 2.04
C SER A 43 -0.60 1.26 2.00
N ILE A 44 -1.68 1.75 2.63
CA ILE A 44 -3.02 1.13 2.69
C ILE A 44 -4.03 1.81 1.74
N TYR A 45 -3.64 2.88 1.07
CA TYR A 45 -4.55 3.73 0.29
C TYR A 45 -5.11 3.06 -0.96
N TRP A 46 -4.44 2.02 -1.46
CA TRP A 46 -4.90 1.23 -2.60
C TRP A 46 -6.08 0.31 -2.26
N ILE A 47 -6.24 -0.10 -0.98
CA ILE A 47 -7.22 -1.12 -0.56
C ILE A 47 -8.67 -0.71 -0.87
N PRO A 48 -9.15 0.50 -0.50
CA PRO A 48 -10.52 0.92 -0.82
C PRO A 48 -10.77 0.99 -2.33
N ILE A 49 -9.81 1.50 -3.08
CA ILE A 49 -9.90 1.62 -4.54
C ILE A 49 -9.96 0.23 -5.18
N TRP A 50 -9.07 -0.67 -4.75
CA TRP A 50 -9.05 -2.05 -5.25
C TRP A 50 -10.37 -2.77 -5.00
N ARG A 51 -10.96 -2.63 -3.80
CA ARG A 51 -12.25 -3.25 -3.44
C ARG A 51 -13.40 -2.81 -4.34
N VAL A 52 -13.40 -1.55 -4.77
CA VAL A 52 -14.44 -1.01 -5.67
C VAL A 52 -14.22 -1.47 -7.10
N LEU A 53 -12.96 -1.63 -7.54
CA LEU A 53 -12.65 -1.88 -8.93
C LEU A 53 -12.45 -3.36 -9.28
N CYS A 54 -12.08 -4.21 -8.33
CA CYS A 54 -11.67 -5.60 -8.61
C CYS A 54 -12.78 -6.52 -9.12
N SER A 55 -14.07 -6.13 -9.01
CA SER A 55 -15.20 -6.88 -9.57
C SER A 55 -15.37 -6.65 -11.07
N ASP A 56 -15.01 -5.47 -11.56
CA ASP A 56 -15.33 -5.02 -12.92
C ASP A 56 -14.10 -4.94 -13.82
N PHE A 57 -12.88 -4.91 -13.25
CA PHE A 57 -11.64 -4.68 -13.98
C PHE A 57 -10.55 -5.65 -13.59
N ASP A 58 -9.62 -5.93 -14.51
CA ASP A 58 -8.32 -6.54 -14.17
C ASP A 58 -7.42 -5.49 -13.52
N VAL A 59 -7.35 -5.53 -12.17
CA VAL A 59 -6.64 -4.52 -11.39
C VAL A 59 -5.23 -5.01 -11.04
N LYS A 60 -4.22 -4.36 -11.58
CA LYS A 60 -2.80 -4.62 -11.30
C LYS A 60 -2.27 -3.66 -10.25
N LEU A 61 -1.93 -4.20 -9.07
CA LEU A 61 -1.24 -3.44 -8.03
C LEU A 61 0.26 -3.41 -8.32
N VAL A 62 0.85 -2.22 -8.43
CA VAL A 62 2.22 -2.07 -8.90
C VAL A 62 3.12 -1.45 -7.84
N ASN A 63 4.29 -2.04 -7.63
CA ASN A 63 5.27 -1.47 -6.72
C ASN A 63 5.95 -0.25 -7.36
N PRO A 64 5.90 0.94 -6.71
CA PRO A 64 6.50 2.17 -7.22
C PRO A 64 8.00 2.05 -7.50
N TYR A 65 8.71 1.21 -6.77
CA TYR A 65 10.13 0.96 -6.99
C TYR A 65 10.42 0.42 -8.39
N PHE A 66 9.64 -0.57 -8.86
CA PHE A 66 9.83 -1.14 -10.19
C PHE A 66 9.43 -0.18 -11.32
N ILE A 67 8.36 0.61 -11.13
CA ILE A 67 7.94 1.61 -12.11
C ILE A 67 9.05 2.66 -12.35
N LYS A 68 9.72 3.07 -11.29
CA LYS A 68 10.80 4.07 -11.36
C LYS A 68 12.05 3.57 -12.07
N GLN A 69 12.27 2.26 -12.10
CA GLN A 69 13.44 1.64 -12.76
C GLN A 69 13.25 1.39 -14.26
N LEU A 70 12.02 1.47 -14.76
CA LEU A 70 11.76 1.24 -16.18
C LEU A 70 12.40 2.33 -17.04
N PRO A 71 13.16 1.94 -18.09
CA PRO A 71 13.80 2.89 -18.99
C PRO A 71 12.77 3.68 -19.81
N GLY A 72 13.09 4.94 -20.13
CA GLY A 72 12.23 5.78 -20.97
C GLY A 72 11.31 6.73 -20.21
N ARG A 73 11.37 6.78 -18.87
CA ARG A 73 10.69 7.82 -18.09
C ARG A 73 11.34 9.18 -18.39
N LYS A 74 10.57 10.07 -19.04
CA LYS A 74 10.95 11.49 -19.14
C LYS A 74 10.58 12.20 -17.84
N THR A 75 11.44 13.05 -17.34
CA THR A 75 11.25 13.79 -16.06
C THR A 75 9.96 14.61 -16.01
N ASP A 76 9.44 15.03 -17.17
CA ASP A 76 8.27 15.90 -17.29
C ASP A 76 6.92 15.15 -17.46
N VAL A 77 6.95 13.81 -17.51
CA VAL A 77 5.72 13.02 -17.61
C VAL A 77 5.13 12.81 -16.22
N LYS A 78 3.86 13.17 -16.04
CA LYS A 78 3.13 12.90 -14.78
C LYS A 78 3.15 11.41 -14.48
N ASP A 79 3.33 11.04 -13.22
CA ASP A 79 3.42 9.66 -12.77
C ASP A 79 2.25 8.79 -13.25
N VAL A 80 1.02 9.33 -13.24
CA VAL A 80 -0.19 8.63 -13.71
C VAL A 80 -0.16 8.30 -15.21
N GLN A 81 0.37 9.21 -16.05
CA GLN A 81 0.52 8.97 -17.49
C GLN A 81 1.58 7.91 -17.77
N TRP A 82 2.66 7.93 -17.00
CA TRP A 82 3.71 6.93 -17.12
C TRP A 82 3.20 5.53 -16.77
N ILE A 83 2.46 5.39 -15.65
CA ILE A 83 1.85 4.12 -15.25
C ILE A 83 0.91 3.61 -16.35
N ALA A 84 0.04 4.46 -16.90
CA ALA A 84 -0.85 4.08 -17.99
C ALA A 84 -0.07 3.63 -19.27
N THR A 85 1.00 4.32 -19.60
CA THR A 85 1.84 3.98 -20.76
C THR A 85 2.54 2.63 -20.60
N VAL A 86 3.10 2.35 -19.41
CA VAL A 86 3.81 1.08 -19.16
C VAL A 86 2.85 -0.08 -18.99
N LEU A 87 1.61 0.16 -18.53
CA LEU A 87 0.52 -0.81 -18.52
C LEU A 87 0.15 -1.21 -19.95
N GLN A 88 -0.13 -0.24 -20.83
CA GLN A 88 -0.46 -0.48 -22.23
C GLN A 88 0.62 -1.26 -22.99
N LYS A 89 1.89 -1.08 -22.60
CA LYS A 89 3.01 -1.81 -23.19
C LYS A 89 3.30 -3.15 -22.53
N GLU A 90 2.44 -3.60 -21.62
CA GLU A 90 2.59 -4.86 -20.86
C GLU A 90 3.93 -4.97 -20.08
N LEU A 91 4.54 -3.83 -19.74
CA LEU A 91 5.81 -3.77 -19.02
C LEU A 91 5.64 -3.87 -17.50
N ILE A 92 4.39 -3.91 -17.02
CA ILE A 92 4.05 -3.99 -15.59
C ILE A 92 3.74 -5.42 -15.21
N LYS A 93 4.47 -5.92 -14.21
CA LYS A 93 4.08 -7.13 -13.48
C LYS A 93 3.31 -6.73 -12.22
N GLY A 94 2.04 -7.13 -12.12
CA GLY A 94 1.23 -6.90 -10.92
C GLY A 94 1.81 -7.62 -9.71
N SER A 95 1.69 -6.99 -8.54
CA SER A 95 2.01 -7.61 -7.25
C SER A 95 0.91 -8.59 -6.87
N PHE A 96 1.29 -9.68 -6.23
CA PHE A 96 0.33 -10.64 -5.70
C PHE A 96 -0.50 -9.99 -4.56
N ILE A 97 -1.81 -10.02 -4.71
CA ILE A 97 -2.77 -9.58 -3.68
C ILE A 97 -3.33 -10.84 -3.04
N PRO A 98 -3.03 -11.12 -1.77
CA PRO A 98 -3.54 -12.29 -1.10
C PRO A 98 -5.05 -12.17 -0.83
N GLU A 99 -5.69 -13.31 -0.59
CA GLU A 99 -7.09 -13.37 -0.19
C GLU A 99 -7.38 -12.52 1.07
N PRO A 100 -8.63 -12.02 1.24
CA PRO A 100 -9.00 -11.15 2.36
C PRO A 100 -8.61 -11.72 3.73
N VAL A 101 -8.82 -13.00 3.96
CA VAL A 101 -8.45 -13.69 5.22
C VAL A 101 -6.95 -13.57 5.50
N ILE A 102 -6.12 -13.76 4.48
CA ILE A 102 -4.67 -13.64 4.63
C ILE A 102 -4.27 -12.18 4.86
N GLN A 103 -4.98 -11.23 4.28
CA GLN A 103 -4.75 -9.80 4.54
C GLN A 103 -5.06 -9.45 6.01
N GLU A 104 -6.15 -9.97 6.57
CA GLU A 104 -6.49 -9.78 7.98
C GLU A 104 -5.46 -10.43 8.91
N LEU A 105 -5.07 -11.68 8.66
CA LEU A 105 -4.02 -12.35 9.43
C LEU A 105 -2.72 -11.55 9.45
N ARG A 106 -2.31 -10.98 8.33
CA ARG A 106 -1.14 -10.10 8.26
C ARG A 106 -1.31 -8.82 9.10
N LEU A 107 -2.53 -8.26 9.19
CA LEU A 107 -2.79 -7.11 10.05
C LEU A 107 -2.64 -7.48 11.53
N PHE A 108 -3.19 -8.62 11.96
CA PHE A 108 -3.04 -9.11 13.33
C PHE A 108 -1.58 -9.41 13.67
N ASP A 109 -0.86 -10.10 12.81
CA ASP A 109 0.56 -10.40 13.02
C ASP A 109 1.39 -9.13 13.19
N ARG A 110 1.21 -8.14 12.30
CA ARG A 110 1.86 -6.82 12.44
C ARG A 110 1.48 -6.14 13.75
N LYS A 111 0.21 -6.23 14.17
CA LYS A 111 -0.23 -5.62 15.44
C LYS A 111 0.44 -6.28 16.64
N ILE A 112 0.52 -7.61 16.65
CA ILE A 112 1.21 -8.39 17.68
C ILE A 112 2.68 -8.00 17.73
N PHE A 113 3.35 -7.94 16.56
CA PHE A 113 4.75 -7.52 16.48
C PHE A 113 4.97 -6.12 17.08
N TYR A 114 4.13 -5.13 16.74
CA TYR A 114 4.25 -3.78 17.29
C TYR A 114 3.97 -3.72 18.78
N LEU A 115 3.00 -4.47 19.28
CA LEU A 115 2.70 -4.54 20.72
C LEU A 115 3.88 -5.13 21.49
N ASN A 116 4.45 -6.22 21.04
CA ASN A 116 5.63 -6.84 21.65
C ASN A 116 6.83 -5.89 21.66
N ARG A 117 7.05 -5.18 20.54
CA ARG A 117 8.13 -4.19 20.45
C ARG A 117 7.92 -3.01 21.42
N ASN A 118 6.67 -2.55 21.59
CA ASN A 118 6.35 -1.50 22.54
C ASN A 118 6.52 -1.98 23.98
N LEU A 119 6.15 -3.22 24.29
CA LEU A 119 6.38 -3.84 25.61
C LEU A 119 7.88 -3.86 25.93
N GLN A 120 8.70 -4.37 25.04
CA GLN A 120 10.15 -4.39 25.22
C GLN A 120 10.75 -2.99 25.45
N ARG A 121 10.26 -1.98 24.71
CA ARG A 121 10.69 -0.59 24.91
C ARG A 121 10.31 -0.06 26.30
N ALA A 122 9.11 -0.40 26.78
CA ALA A 122 8.66 0.01 28.11
C ALA A 122 9.51 -0.68 29.19
N GLU A 123 9.78 -1.96 29.07
CA GLU A 123 10.66 -2.72 29.97
C GLU A 123 12.08 -2.11 30.02
N GLN A 124 12.65 -1.81 28.84
CA GLN A 124 13.95 -1.14 28.75
C GLN A 124 13.94 0.25 29.42
N ALA A 125 12.87 1.03 29.26
CA ALA A 125 12.75 2.33 29.90
C ALA A 125 12.71 2.22 31.43
N ILE A 126 11.98 1.23 31.95
CA ILE A 126 11.93 0.96 33.40
C ILE A 126 13.32 0.57 33.91
N ASP A 127 14.01 -0.35 33.21
CA ASP A 127 15.36 -0.79 33.59
C ASP A 127 16.35 0.39 33.65
N LEU A 128 16.29 1.29 32.65
CA LEU A 128 17.13 2.49 32.62
C LEU A 128 16.87 3.43 33.81
N ILE A 129 15.60 3.60 34.20
CA ILE A 129 15.26 4.41 35.38
C ILE A 129 15.81 3.78 36.66
N LEU A 130 15.64 2.49 36.82
CA LEU A 130 16.15 1.75 37.98
C LEU A 130 17.68 1.81 38.06
N GLN A 131 18.36 1.65 36.94
CA GLN A 131 19.82 1.77 36.86
C GLN A 131 20.31 3.18 37.29
N ARG A 132 19.56 4.25 36.96
CA ARG A 132 19.87 5.60 37.48
C ARG A 132 19.78 5.70 38.98
N CYS A 133 18.95 4.87 39.62
CA CYS A 133 18.84 4.75 41.06
C CYS A 133 19.81 3.72 41.66
N ASN A 134 20.78 3.20 40.88
CA ASN A 134 21.71 2.16 41.24
C ASN A 134 21.02 0.82 41.59
N ILE A 135 19.84 0.56 41.04
CA ILE A 135 19.09 -0.70 41.22
C ILE A 135 19.22 -1.50 39.92
N ARG A 136 19.75 -2.70 40.02
CA ARG A 136 19.87 -3.64 38.89
C ARG A 136 18.95 -4.84 39.10
N LEU A 137 17.75 -4.77 38.55
CA LEU A 137 16.75 -5.86 38.63
C LEU A 137 17.19 -7.11 37.89
N SER A 138 17.98 -6.99 36.84
CA SER A 138 18.54 -8.16 36.11
C SER A 138 19.37 -9.11 36.93
N ASN A 139 19.83 -8.68 38.12
CA ASN A 139 20.55 -9.56 39.05
C ASN A 139 19.60 -10.40 39.95
N CYS A 140 18.32 -10.02 40.02
CA CYS A 140 17.33 -10.64 40.92
C CYS A 140 16.21 -11.35 40.17
N VAL A 141 15.89 -10.91 38.95
CA VAL A 141 14.79 -11.43 38.13
C VAL A 141 15.23 -11.62 36.68
N SER A 142 14.71 -12.65 36.02
CA SER A 142 15.02 -12.93 34.61
C SER A 142 14.35 -11.99 33.59
N GLY A 143 13.40 -11.20 34.05
CA GLY A 143 12.70 -10.19 33.22
C GLY A 143 11.87 -9.25 34.08
N ILE A 144 11.77 -7.98 33.64
CA ILE A 144 11.02 -6.92 34.34
C ILE A 144 9.52 -7.13 34.20
N GLY A 145 9.06 -7.72 33.10
CA GLY A 145 7.65 -7.93 32.81
C GLY A 145 6.96 -9.06 33.56
N GLY A 146 7.70 -9.85 34.32
CA GLY A 146 7.16 -11.03 35.01
C GLY A 146 6.56 -12.08 34.04
N LYS A 147 6.52 -13.33 34.47
CA LYS A 147 5.61 -14.33 33.87
C LYS A 147 4.38 -14.45 34.74
#